data_d326b604de65555041a72cd8470c3616
#
_entry.id   d326b604de65555041a72cd8470c3616
#
_cell.length_a   1.000
_cell.length_b   1.000
_cell.length_c   1.000
_cell.angle_alpha   90.00
_cell.angle_beta   90.00
_cell.angle_gamma   90.00
#
_symmetry.space_group_name_H-M   'P 1'
#
loop_
_entity.id
_entity.type
_entity.pdbx_description
1 polymer ?
#
loop_
_entity_poly.entity_id
_entity_poly.type
_entity_poly.pdbx_seq_one_letter_code
_entity_poly.pdbx_strand_id
1 'polypeptide(L)'
;MQLIQTLEFRTSEFDKIRALDDEWRAATEGKRTLRRSIVCQDRNDKDRYIVLAFFDSPASASANSDLPETANFAEQVNAMVDAPIEFHDLDVVDDRS
;
A
#
# COMPACT_ATOMS: atom_id res chain seq x y z
N MET A 1 -14.86 -4.55 11.58
CA MET A 1 -15.04 -3.36 10.70
C MET A 1 -13.91 -3.34 9.69
N GLN A 2 -14.24 -3.23 8.42
CA GLN A 2 -13.28 -3.19 7.35
C GLN A 2 -12.50 -1.87 7.37
N LEU A 3 -11.22 -1.94 7.07
CA LEU A 3 -10.33 -0.78 7.04
C LEU A 3 -9.72 -0.62 5.67
N ILE A 4 -9.65 0.62 5.19
CA ILE A 4 -8.91 0.99 3.99
C ILE A 4 -7.75 1.88 4.42
N GLN A 5 -6.54 1.48 4.08
CA GLN A 5 -5.36 2.34 4.24
C GLN A 5 -5.07 3.00 2.90
N THR A 6 -4.92 4.31 2.88
CA THR A 6 -4.47 5.03 1.69
C THR A 6 -3.00 5.41 1.84
N LEU A 7 -2.26 5.28 0.74
CA LEU A 7 -0.86 5.69 0.67
C LEU A 7 -0.74 6.64 -0.52
N GLU A 8 -0.30 7.86 -0.26
CA GLU A 8 -0.07 8.83 -1.33
C GLU A 8 1.42 9.10 -1.44
N PHE A 9 1.96 9.01 -2.66
CA PHE A 9 3.38 9.25 -2.90
C PHE A 9 3.63 9.78 -4.31
N ARG A 10 4.82 10.34 -4.49
CA ARG A 10 5.31 10.82 -5.78
C ARG A 10 6.59 10.09 -6.12
N THR A 11 6.69 9.61 -7.34
CA THR A 11 7.88 8.93 -7.85
C THR A 11 7.97 9.04 -9.37
N SER A 12 9.17 9.10 -9.89
CA SER A 12 9.44 8.92 -11.32
C SER A 12 9.84 7.48 -11.64
N GLU A 13 9.85 6.59 -10.65
CA GLU A 13 10.34 5.22 -10.76
C GLU A 13 9.28 4.18 -10.42
N PHE A 14 8.03 4.42 -10.81
CA PHE A 14 6.92 3.54 -10.46
C PHE A 14 7.15 2.09 -10.87
N ASP A 15 7.77 1.86 -12.03
CA ASP A 15 8.03 0.48 -12.51
C ASP A 15 8.92 -0.30 -11.54
N LYS A 16 9.87 0.37 -10.89
CA LYS A 16 10.72 -0.25 -9.87
C LYS A 16 9.95 -0.56 -8.60
N ILE A 17 9.04 0.33 -8.20
CA ILE A 17 8.16 0.10 -7.05
C ILE A 17 7.24 -1.08 -7.32
N ARG A 18 6.69 -1.17 -8.52
CA ARG A 18 5.85 -2.28 -8.92
C ARG A 18 6.59 -3.62 -8.88
N ALA A 19 7.85 -3.63 -9.32
CA ALA A 19 8.67 -4.83 -9.24
C ALA A 19 8.92 -5.26 -7.79
N LEU A 20 9.14 -4.30 -6.89
CA LEU A 20 9.26 -4.57 -5.45
C LEU A 20 7.96 -5.12 -4.87
N ASP A 21 6.81 -4.61 -5.31
CA ASP A 21 5.50 -5.12 -4.88
C ASP A 21 5.32 -6.58 -5.31
N ASP A 22 5.73 -6.92 -6.52
CA ASP A 22 5.67 -8.30 -7.02
C ASP A 22 6.54 -9.22 -6.14
N GLU A 23 7.74 -8.79 -5.77
CA GLU A 23 8.62 -9.53 -4.86
C GLU A 23 7.98 -9.69 -3.47
N TRP A 24 7.40 -8.62 -2.95
CA TRP A 24 6.72 -8.64 -1.65
C TRP A 24 5.55 -9.62 -1.65
N ARG A 25 4.76 -9.64 -2.73
CA ARG A 25 3.63 -10.57 -2.85
C ARG A 25 4.10 -12.02 -2.84
N ALA A 26 5.18 -12.32 -3.54
CA ALA A 26 5.75 -13.66 -3.54
C ALA A 26 6.27 -14.05 -2.15
N ALA A 27 6.96 -13.13 -1.47
CA ALA A 27 7.55 -13.39 -0.15
C ALA A 27 6.50 -13.51 0.95
N THR A 28 5.32 -12.93 0.79
CA THR A 28 4.26 -12.91 1.81
C THR A 28 3.09 -13.82 1.48
N GLU A 29 3.20 -14.66 0.47
CA GLU A 29 2.14 -15.59 0.12
C GLU A 29 1.83 -16.50 1.31
N GLY A 30 0.54 -16.57 1.68
CA GLY A 30 0.09 -17.32 2.85
C GLY A 30 0.29 -16.60 4.19
N LYS A 31 0.98 -15.46 4.21
CA LYS A 31 1.23 -14.69 5.44
C LYS A 31 0.50 -13.36 5.47
N ARG A 32 0.35 -12.70 4.31
CA ARG A 32 -0.23 -11.36 4.27
C ARG A 32 -1.71 -11.37 4.57
N THR A 33 -2.15 -10.34 5.27
CA THR A 33 -3.55 -10.11 5.60
C THR A 33 -4.20 -9.07 4.70
N LEU A 34 -3.42 -8.46 3.81
CA LEU A 34 -3.93 -7.57 2.77
C LEU A 34 -4.89 -8.36 1.86
N ARG A 35 -6.12 -7.85 1.70
CA ARG A 35 -7.14 -8.50 0.86
C ARG A 35 -7.07 -8.07 -0.58
N ARG A 36 -6.87 -6.77 -0.80
CA ARG A 36 -6.90 -6.17 -2.13
C ARG A 36 -6.11 -4.88 -2.10
N SER A 37 -5.47 -4.53 -3.19
CA SER A 37 -4.93 -3.19 -3.36
C SER A 37 -5.28 -2.67 -4.73
N ILE A 38 -5.51 -1.36 -4.81
CA ILE A 38 -5.74 -0.64 -6.05
C ILE A 38 -4.73 0.48 -6.10
N VAL A 39 -3.96 0.55 -7.17
CA VAL A 39 -3.02 1.65 -7.40
C VAL A 39 -3.61 2.58 -8.43
N CYS A 40 -3.73 3.84 -8.08
CA CYS A 40 -4.26 4.88 -8.96
C CYS A 40 -3.16 5.88 -9.27
N GLN A 41 -3.07 6.29 -10.53
CA GLN A 41 -2.22 7.39 -10.96
C GLN A 41 -3.08 8.62 -11.15
N ASP A 42 -2.60 9.77 -10.67
CA ASP A 42 -3.31 11.03 -10.86
C ASP A 42 -3.36 11.36 -12.35
N ARG A 43 -4.56 11.64 -12.86
CA ARG A 43 -4.77 11.96 -14.28
C ARG A 43 -4.02 13.23 -14.69
N ASN A 44 -3.84 14.16 -13.76
CA ASN A 44 -3.25 15.48 -14.02
C ASN A 44 -1.79 15.58 -13.56
N ASP A 45 -1.25 14.54 -12.94
CA ASP A 45 0.12 14.52 -12.42
C ASP A 45 0.65 13.09 -12.48
N LYS A 46 1.45 12.81 -13.49
CA LYS A 46 1.92 11.45 -13.80
C LYS A 46 2.81 10.84 -12.73
N ASP A 47 3.40 11.66 -11.87
CA ASP A 47 4.29 11.17 -10.81
C ASP A 47 3.55 10.96 -9.48
N ARG A 48 2.29 11.37 -9.39
CA ARG A 48 1.48 11.23 -8.17
C ARG A 48 0.63 9.98 -8.23
N TYR A 49 0.77 9.15 -7.19
CA TYR A 49 0.05 7.88 -7.05
C TYR A 49 -0.66 7.81 -5.72
N ILE A 50 -1.82 7.16 -5.71
CA ILE A 50 -2.56 6.86 -4.49
C ILE A 50 -2.88 5.38 -4.51
N VAL A 51 -2.53 4.68 -3.44
CA VAL A 51 -2.82 3.26 -3.25
C VAL A 51 -3.96 3.13 -2.25
N LEU A 52 -4.92 2.27 -2.56
CA LEU A 52 -5.98 1.87 -1.65
C LEU A 52 -5.70 0.42 -1.24
N ALA A 53 -5.42 0.21 0.03
CA ALA A 53 -5.15 -1.12 0.59
C ALA A 53 -6.30 -1.55 1.49
N PHE A 54 -6.89 -2.71 1.21
CA PHE A 54 -8.09 -3.21 1.89
C PHE A 54 -7.74 -4.30 2.89
N PHE A 55 -8.21 -4.13 4.13
CA PHE A 55 -8.02 -5.08 5.22
C PHE A 55 -9.36 -5.39 5.88
N ASP A 56 -9.47 -6.58 6.48
CA ASP A 56 -10.69 -6.99 7.19
C ASP A 56 -10.93 -6.17 8.47
N SER A 57 -9.86 -5.69 9.09
CA SER A 57 -9.92 -4.99 10.38
C SER A 57 -8.64 -4.20 10.62
N PRO A 58 -8.66 -3.25 11.60
CA PRO A 58 -7.42 -2.60 12.04
C PRO A 58 -6.35 -3.60 12.53
N ALA A 59 -6.77 -4.67 13.19
CA ALA A 59 -5.84 -5.70 13.66
C ALA A 59 -5.15 -6.42 12.49
N SER A 60 -5.90 -6.70 11.41
CA SER A 60 -5.33 -7.29 10.19
C SER A 60 -4.31 -6.36 9.55
N ALA A 61 -4.59 -5.07 9.49
CA ALA A 61 -3.66 -4.08 8.94
C ALA A 61 -2.37 -4.04 9.76
N SER A 62 -2.48 -4.03 11.09
CA SER A 62 -1.31 -4.07 11.98
C SER A 62 -0.48 -5.33 11.77
N ALA A 63 -1.14 -6.48 11.68
CA ALA A 63 -0.45 -7.75 11.46
C ALA A 63 0.33 -7.75 10.15
N ASN A 64 -0.23 -7.16 9.08
CA ASN A 64 0.45 -7.06 7.80
C ASN A 64 1.68 -6.15 7.89
N SER A 65 1.57 -5.04 8.60
CA SER A 65 2.67 -4.09 8.81
C SER A 65 3.80 -4.68 9.65
N ASP A 66 3.48 -5.61 10.54
CA ASP A 66 4.45 -6.24 11.43
C ASP A 66 5.27 -7.36 10.74
N LEU A 67 4.89 -7.77 9.54
CA LEU A 67 5.69 -8.74 8.79
C LEU A 67 7.06 -8.15 8.44
N PRO A 68 8.16 -8.89 8.68
CA PRO A 68 9.50 -8.40 8.31
C PRO A 68 9.61 -8.06 6.83
N GLU A 69 8.95 -8.81 5.97
CA GLU A 69 8.93 -8.57 4.53
C GLU A 69 8.28 -7.22 4.20
N THR A 70 7.23 -6.84 4.94
CA THR A 70 6.55 -5.56 4.74
C THR A 70 7.43 -4.40 5.18
N ALA A 71 8.13 -4.53 6.30
CA ALA A 71 9.06 -3.50 6.76
C ALA A 71 10.20 -3.29 5.75
N ASN A 72 10.74 -4.37 5.21
CA ASN A 72 11.79 -4.31 4.19
C ASN A 72 11.29 -3.65 2.89
N PHE A 73 10.09 -4.00 2.46
CA PHE A 73 9.44 -3.40 1.29
C PHE A 73 9.26 -1.89 1.49
N ALA A 74 8.75 -1.47 2.64
CA ALA A 74 8.52 -0.06 2.96
C ALA A 74 9.83 0.73 2.93
N GLU A 75 10.90 0.18 3.47
CA GLU A 75 12.22 0.82 3.46
C GLU A 75 12.72 1.04 2.04
N GLN A 76 12.59 0.04 1.16
CA GLN A 76 13.02 0.15 -0.23
C GLN A 76 12.17 1.14 -1.02
N VAL A 77 10.85 1.16 -0.80
CA VAL A 77 9.95 2.11 -1.45
C VAL A 77 10.27 3.53 -1.03
N ASN A 78 10.52 3.76 0.26
CA ASN A 78 10.86 5.09 0.78
C ASN A 78 12.11 5.68 0.11
N ALA A 79 13.03 4.84 -0.33
CA ALA A 79 14.22 5.29 -1.06
C ALA A 79 13.91 5.72 -2.50
N MET A 80 12.75 5.41 -3.03
CA MET A 80 12.36 5.67 -4.42
C MET A 80 11.30 6.76 -4.57
N VAL A 81 10.83 7.34 -3.48
CA VAL A 81 9.83 8.41 -3.51
C VAL A 81 10.48 9.76 -3.30
N ASP A 82 9.85 10.83 -3.84
CA ASP A 82 10.40 12.17 -3.82
C ASP A 82 10.17 12.90 -2.50
N ALA A 83 9.23 12.42 -1.70
CA ALA A 83 8.84 13.01 -0.40
C ALA A 83 8.28 11.89 0.49
N PRO A 84 8.17 12.10 1.81
CA PRO A 84 7.57 11.10 2.70
C PRO A 84 6.18 10.67 2.23
N ILE A 85 5.91 9.36 2.32
CA ILE A 85 4.60 8.81 1.97
C ILE A 85 3.57 9.28 2.98
N GLU A 86 2.42 9.75 2.49
CA GLU A 86 1.29 10.10 3.35
C GLU A 86 0.38 8.89 3.52
N PHE A 87 0.11 8.55 4.78
CA PHE A 87 -0.74 7.42 5.16
C PHE A 87 -2.01 7.90 5.82
N HIS A 88 -3.14 7.29 5.48
CA HIS A 88 -4.41 7.50 6.17
C HIS A 88 -5.06 6.16 6.42
N ASP A 89 -5.51 5.93 7.65
CA ASP A 89 -6.28 4.75 8.02
C ASP A 89 -7.75 5.15 8.10
N LEU A 90 -8.59 4.51 7.29
CA LEU A 90 -10.00 4.88 7.14
C LEU A 90 -10.89 3.69 7.49
N ASP A 91 -11.83 3.90 8.42
CA ASP A 91 -12.86 2.92 8.71
C ASP A 91 -13.96 3.01 7.65
N VAL A 92 -14.33 1.87 7.09
CA VAL A 92 -15.46 1.83 6.16
C VAL A 92 -16.75 1.91 6.97
N VAL A 93 -17.50 2.97 6.79
CA VAL A 93 -18.77 3.21 7.52
C VAL A 93 -19.99 2.94 6.66
N ASP A 94 -19.85 2.87 5.35
CA ASP A 94 -20.94 2.60 4.42
C ASP A 94 -20.33 2.11 3.09
N ASP A 95 -20.88 1.03 2.57
CA ASP A 95 -20.42 0.45 1.31
C ASP A 95 -21.67 0.06 0.51
N ARG A 96 -21.98 0.82 -0.53
CA ARG A 96 -23.16 0.63 -1.37
C ARG A 96 -22.74 0.50 -2.83
N SER A 97 -23.54 -0.22 -3.59
CA SER A 97 -23.36 -0.35 -5.04
C SER A 97 -24.60 0.07 -5.81
#